data_de3f51bf584411fa542dde0734240406
#
_entry.id   de3f51bf584411fa542dde0734240406
#
_cell.length_a   1.000
_cell.length_b   1.000
_cell.length_c   1.000
_cell.angle_alpha   90.00
_cell.angle_beta   90.00
_cell.angle_gamma   90.00
#
_symmetry.space_group_name_H-M   'P 1'
#
loop_
_entity.id
_entity.type
_entity.pdbx_description
1 polymer ?
#
loop_
_entity_poly.entity_id
_entity_poly.type
_entity_poly.pdbx_seq_one_letter_code
_entity_poly.pdbx_strand_id
1 'polypeptide(L)'
;FLFLKNIKSIEFKTDTIYKISIARDDEKIAIHQNNTLKAEWLLYSQQLIIPSEIKEQIVSETNVPDKLKKAANIELSFAARIEKDQLVALREGEQLLYAYLPTGEKKYYLPVLVNSSFLTSANREALHENSVWNQWLFESIAVELFKWIARLVTSQHQYQAYNLIPRKLNYSDSLGNKFNEGIDKALDSVPFIISKQGVLLTPNQAILDFTFLSNSTFIGDNNIRQYVIQKDNKASITLNPFVAHTNFGNKFKELGVSTFDWEDMPKLFQFSQFKEKHTIADNIELIKHLKSLIDRDIVRKVSNRTISSWEFIYDHKAEFKSPSQIYFPTPDDNHWNEPDSELSFLHPDILNWVLSSPDYRIWLGTLGVIEKTDLSYLSKTILANPSAFITFENAIPTIQTIYKLYLSHEVNEELLSQLNELKILTKKGNLVAANQCYFSDAYRPRLPLEALITEDIFVSEFYLPNRSDKDEWKRFFKMMG
;
A
#
# COMPACT_ATOMS: atom_id res chain seq x y z
N PHE A 1 -0.51 -43.28 -14.37
CA PHE A 1 0.87 -43.76 -14.42
C PHE A 1 1.69 -43.22 -13.24
N LEU A 2 1.62 -41.93 -12.93
CA LEU A 2 2.31 -41.29 -11.80
C LEU A 2 1.99 -41.93 -10.45
N PHE A 3 0.72 -42.30 -10.23
CA PHE A 3 0.22 -42.83 -8.96
C PHE A 3 0.23 -44.39 -8.89
N LEU A 4 0.67 -45.05 -9.95
CA LEU A 4 0.76 -46.52 -9.98
C LEU A 4 2.11 -46.98 -9.42
N LYS A 5 2.16 -47.33 -8.14
CA LYS A 5 3.40 -47.59 -7.38
C LYS A 5 4.25 -48.75 -7.95
N ASN A 6 3.60 -49.78 -8.52
CA ASN A 6 4.24 -51.03 -8.94
C ASN A 6 4.57 -51.09 -10.44
N ILE A 7 4.17 -50.12 -11.24
CA ILE A 7 4.41 -50.09 -12.68
C ILE A 7 5.63 -49.22 -12.98
N LYS A 8 6.70 -49.81 -13.49
CA LYS A 8 7.92 -49.11 -13.87
C LYS A 8 7.97 -48.76 -15.35
N SER A 9 7.34 -49.56 -16.20
CA SER A 9 7.25 -49.30 -17.64
C SER A 9 6.01 -49.91 -18.27
N ILE A 10 5.53 -49.30 -19.36
CA ILE A 10 4.49 -49.87 -20.23
C ILE A 10 5.05 -49.83 -21.64
N GLU A 11 4.90 -50.93 -22.37
CA GLU A 11 5.32 -51.06 -23.74
C GLU A 11 4.11 -51.33 -24.64
N PHE A 12 3.92 -50.47 -25.64
CA PHE A 12 2.90 -50.66 -26.65
C PHE A 12 3.56 -51.12 -27.95
N LYS A 13 3.15 -52.29 -28.41
CA LYS A 13 3.66 -52.92 -29.66
C LYS A 13 2.59 -52.70 -30.74
N THR A 14 2.85 -51.76 -31.61
CA THR A 14 2.15 -51.54 -32.88
C THR A 14 3.19 -51.65 -34.00
N ASP A 15 2.98 -51.04 -35.14
CA ASP A 15 4.00 -50.93 -36.21
C ASP A 15 5.28 -50.25 -35.73
N THR A 16 5.17 -49.42 -34.67
CA THR A 16 6.28 -48.81 -33.91
C THR A 16 6.17 -49.19 -32.42
N ILE A 17 7.32 -49.43 -31.78
CA ILE A 17 7.38 -49.74 -30.34
C ILE A 17 7.42 -48.43 -29.56
N TYR A 18 6.38 -48.20 -28.75
CA TYR A 18 6.33 -47.11 -27.80
C TYR A 18 6.56 -47.65 -26.39
N LYS A 19 7.67 -47.26 -25.77
CA LYS A 19 7.98 -47.58 -24.40
C LYS A 19 7.88 -46.34 -23.54
N ILE A 20 6.97 -46.32 -22.55
CA ILE A 20 6.92 -45.32 -21.52
C ILE A 20 7.54 -45.92 -20.25
N SER A 21 8.50 -45.24 -19.65
CA SER A 21 9.16 -45.67 -18.42
C SER A 21 9.18 -44.55 -17.39
N ILE A 22 9.20 -44.93 -16.12
CA ILE A 22 9.28 -44.04 -14.98
C ILE A 22 10.60 -44.28 -14.24
N ALA A 23 11.38 -43.24 -14.06
CA ALA A 23 12.45 -43.17 -13.09
C ALA A 23 11.96 -42.46 -11.82
N ARG A 24 12.16 -43.06 -10.67
CA ARG A 24 11.80 -42.50 -9.36
C ARG A 24 13.07 -42.23 -8.58
N ASP A 25 13.24 -40.98 -8.14
CA ASP A 25 14.30 -40.54 -7.27
C ASP A 25 13.66 -39.77 -6.10
N ASP A 26 13.46 -40.46 -4.97
CA ASP A 26 12.71 -39.99 -3.81
C ASP A 26 11.32 -39.46 -4.21
N GLU A 27 11.04 -38.17 -3.98
CA GLU A 27 9.80 -37.53 -4.36
C GLU A 27 9.76 -37.08 -5.85
N LYS A 28 10.89 -37.08 -6.57
CA LYS A 28 10.99 -36.71 -7.98
C LYS A 28 10.70 -37.89 -8.89
N ILE A 29 9.85 -37.68 -9.87
CA ILE A 29 9.48 -38.65 -10.88
C ILE A 29 9.78 -38.12 -12.26
N ALA A 30 10.58 -38.82 -13.04
CA ALA A 30 10.84 -38.54 -14.44
C ALA A 30 10.12 -39.53 -15.34
N ILE A 31 9.36 -39.06 -16.30
CA ILE A 31 8.67 -39.88 -17.32
C ILE A 31 9.44 -39.80 -18.61
N HIS A 32 9.85 -40.96 -19.12
CA HIS A 32 10.55 -41.07 -20.38
C HIS A 32 9.70 -41.78 -21.42
N GLN A 33 9.76 -41.32 -22.65
CA GLN A 33 9.19 -42.00 -23.84
C GLN A 33 10.35 -42.39 -24.76
N ASN A 34 10.52 -43.66 -25.01
CA ASN A 34 11.63 -44.19 -25.81
C ASN A 34 12.99 -43.60 -25.35
N ASN A 35 13.26 -43.62 -24.04
CA ASN A 35 14.45 -43.06 -23.36
C ASN A 35 14.60 -41.52 -23.44
N THR A 36 13.67 -40.79 -24.02
CA THR A 36 13.67 -39.34 -24.03
C THR A 36 12.83 -38.80 -22.87
N LEU A 37 13.37 -37.91 -22.05
CA LEU A 37 12.63 -37.24 -20.98
C LEU A 37 11.46 -36.44 -21.55
N LYS A 38 10.26 -36.69 -21.07
CA LYS A 38 9.03 -36.03 -21.49
C LYS A 38 8.43 -35.09 -20.43
N ALA A 39 8.50 -35.51 -19.16
CA ALA A 39 7.95 -34.73 -18.06
C ALA A 39 8.64 -35.12 -16.75
N GLU A 40 8.74 -34.12 -15.87
CA GLU A 40 9.21 -34.31 -14.50
C GLU A 40 8.14 -33.83 -13.53
N TRP A 41 8.01 -34.55 -12.44
CA TRP A 41 6.99 -34.30 -11.43
C TRP A 41 7.57 -34.46 -10.03
N LEU A 42 7.09 -33.63 -9.10
CA LEU A 42 7.32 -33.81 -7.68
C LEU A 42 6.08 -34.46 -7.08
N LEU A 43 6.25 -35.63 -6.45
CA LEU A 43 5.16 -36.39 -5.85
C LEU A 43 5.18 -36.24 -4.33
N TYR A 44 4.02 -36.02 -3.76
CA TYR A 44 3.77 -36.02 -2.32
C TYR A 44 2.65 -36.98 -1.99
N SER A 45 2.76 -37.73 -0.92
CA SER A 45 1.70 -38.62 -0.45
C SER A 45 1.58 -38.54 1.07
N GLN A 46 0.35 -38.44 1.53
CA GLN A 46 -0.01 -38.35 2.95
C GLN A 46 -1.12 -39.34 3.28
N GLN A 47 -1.03 -39.97 4.46
CA GLN A 47 -2.11 -40.77 5.02
C GLN A 47 -3.06 -39.86 5.79
N LEU A 48 -4.29 -39.74 5.33
CA LEU A 48 -5.35 -39.00 6.03
C LEU A 48 -6.09 -39.93 6.98
N ILE A 49 -6.17 -39.53 8.25
CA ILE A 49 -7.02 -40.20 9.25
C ILE A 49 -8.45 -39.80 8.98
N ILE A 50 -9.35 -40.79 8.85
CA ILE A 50 -10.76 -40.54 8.61
C ILE A 50 -11.41 -40.16 9.95
N PRO A 51 -12.01 -38.96 10.08
CA PRO A 51 -12.70 -38.52 11.29
C PRO A 51 -13.86 -39.44 11.68
N SER A 52 -14.14 -39.59 12.96
CA SER A 52 -15.26 -40.40 13.46
C SER A 52 -16.59 -39.95 12.93
N GLU A 53 -16.82 -38.64 12.83
CA GLU A 53 -18.06 -38.04 12.29
C GLU A 53 -18.26 -38.45 10.82
N ILE A 54 -17.23 -38.47 10.02
CA ILE A 54 -17.29 -38.92 8.61
C ILE A 54 -17.63 -40.43 8.55
N LYS A 55 -16.97 -41.25 9.39
CA LYS A 55 -17.24 -42.69 9.47
C LYS A 55 -18.70 -42.98 9.80
N GLU A 56 -19.28 -42.31 10.77
CA GLU A 56 -20.65 -42.43 11.19
C GLU A 56 -21.62 -42.06 10.04
N GLN A 57 -21.36 -40.98 9.34
CA GLN A 57 -22.18 -40.50 8.24
C GLN A 57 -22.15 -41.45 7.03
N ILE A 58 -20.98 -41.99 6.65
CA ILE A 58 -20.86 -42.86 5.46
C ILE A 58 -21.37 -44.27 5.70
N VAL A 59 -21.65 -44.71 6.94
CA VAL A 59 -22.22 -46.06 7.21
C VAL A 59 -23.51 -46.26 6.46
N SER A 60 -24.39 -45.26 6.42
CA SER A 60 -25.70 -45.29 5.76
C SER A 60 -25.61 -45.05 4.24
N GLU A 61 -24.50 -44.55 3.72
CA GLU A 61 -24.33 -44.31 2.28
C GLU A 61 -24.15 -45.64 1.51
N THR A 62 -25.07 -45.93 0.60
CA THR A 62 -25.01 -47.15 -0.24
C THR A 62 -23.88 -47.11 -1.27
N ASN A 63 -23.46 -45.90 -1.68
CA ASN A 63 -22.42 -45.71 -2.72
C ASN A 63 -21.00 -45.87 -2.19
N VAL A 64 -20.83 -45.92 -0.85
CA VAL A 64 -19.49 -46.04 -0.24
C VAL A 64 -19.18 -47.57 -0.07
N PRO A 65 -18.11 -48.04 -0.68
CA PRO A 65 -17.69 -49.44 -0.51
C PRO A 65 -17.36 -49.78 0.95
N ASP A 66 -17.70 -51.00 1.37
CA ASP A 66 -17.45 -51.51 2.72
C ASP A 66 -15.98 -51.40 3.14
N LYS A 67 -15.04 -51.56 2.19
CA LYS A 67 -13.63 -51.37 2.44
C LYS A 67 -13.29 -49.98 2.95
N LEU A 68 -13.94 -48.94 2.39
CA LEU A 68 -13.74 -47.56 2.82
C LEU A 68 -14.43 -47.26 4.16
N LYS A 69 -15.63 -47.83 4.38
CA LYS A 69 -16.34 -47.73 5.67
C LYS A 69 -15.53 -48.29 6.84
N LYS A 70 -14.73 -49.30 6.58
CA LYS A 70 -13.86 -49.97 7.58
C LYS A 70 -12.45 -49.38 7.67
N ALA A 71 -12.05 -48.52 6.77
CA ALA A 71 -10.69 -47.97 6.75
C ALA A 71 -10.46 -47.01 7.93
N ALA A 72 -9.25 -47.07 8.51
CA ALA A 72 -8.83 -46.10 9.51
C ALA A 72 -8.24 -44.84 8.86
N ASN A 73 -7.57 -45.00 7.75
CA ASN A 73 -6.94 -43.93 6.98
C ASN A 73 -7.03 -44.21 5.48
N ILE A 74 -6.77 -43.20 4.68
CA ILE A 74 -6.66 -43.28 3.23
C ILE A 74 -5.44 -42.48 2.74
N GLU A 75 -4.97 -42.83 1.57
CA GLU A 75 -3.89 -42.08 0.91
C GLU A 75 -4.46 -40.91 0.09
N LEU A 76 -3.88 -39.73 0.29
CA LEU A 76 -4.01 -38.59 -0.57
C LEU A 76 -2.66 -38.25 -1.17
N SER A 77 -2.58 -38.17 -2.50
CA SER A 77 -1.33 -37.86 -3.19
C SER A 77 -1.49 -36.67 -4.12
N PHE A 78 -0.44 -35.86 -4.20
CA PHE A 78 -0.32 -34.72 -5.12
C PHE A 78 0.86 -34.94 -6.06
N ALA A 79 0.74 -34.46 -7.32
CA ALA A 79 1.86 -34.35 -8.22
C ALA A 79 1.94 -32.97 -8.84
N ALA A 80 3.03 -32.24 -8.55
CA ALA A 80 3.32 -30.93 -9.13
C ALA A 80 4.28 -31.09 -10.32
N ARG A 81 4.06 -30.34 -11.39
CA ARG A 81 4.92 -30.34 -12.57
C ARG A 81 6.23 -29.60 -12.29
N ILE A 82 7.33 -30.15 -12.81
CA ILE A 82 8.62 -29.47 -12.83
C ILE A 82 8.93 -29.14 -14.30
N GLU A 83 9.19 -27.85 -14.58
CA GLU A 83 9.66 -27.36 -15.88
C GLU A 83 10.94 -26.54 -15.68
N LYS A 84 12.03 -26.93 -16.32
CA LYS A 84 13.35 -26.26 -16.20
C LYS A 84 13.77 -26.07 -14.72
N ASP A 85 13.66 -27.13 -13.95
CA ASP A 85 13.96 -27.20 -12.52
C ASP A 85 13.09 -26.28 -11.62
N GLN A 86 11.95 -25.78 -12.14
CA GLN A 86 11.02 -24.96 -11.37
C GLN A 86 9.66 -25.65 -11.21
N LEU A 87 9.07 -25.50 -10.01
CA LEU A 87 7.69 -25.90 -9.76
C LEU A 87 6.74 -24.96 -10.49
N VAL A 88 5.86 -25.53 -11.31
CA VAL A 88 4.85 -24.79 -12.06
C VAL A 88 3.46 -25.33 -11.79
N ALA A 89 2.47 -24.42 -11.72
CA ALA A 89 1.07 -24.82 -11.66
C ALA A 89 0.63 -25.44 -12.99
N LEU A 90 -0.28 -26.40 -12.92
CA LEU A 90 -0.93 -26.93 -14.10
C LEU A 90 -1.74 -25.82 -14.82
N ARG A 91 -1.80 -25.89 -16.14
CA ARG A 91 -2.63 -24.98 -16.95
C ARG A 91 -4.06 -25.50 -17.00
N GLU A 92 -4.99 -24.62 -17.33
CA GLU A 92 -6.37 -25.00 -17.57
C GLU A 92 -6.45 -26.12 -18.64
N GLY A 93 -7.19 -27.18 -18.32
CA GLY A 93 -7.31 -28.38 -19.16
C GLY A 93 -6.27 -29.49 -18.90
N GLU A 94 -5.20 -29.20 -18.15
CA GLU A 94 -4.19 -30.22 -17.78
C GLU A 94 -4.49 -30.90 -16.44
N GLN A 95 -5.37 -30.28 -15.61
CA GLN A 95 -5.77 -30.80 -14.31
C GLN A 95 -6.60 -32.07 -14.44
N LEU A 96 -6.30 -33.06 -13.63
CA LEU A 96 -7.05 -34.29 -13.52
C LEU A 96 -7.09 -34.78 -12.07
N LEU A 97 -8.25 -35.32 -11.71
CA LEU A 97 -8.39 -36.10 -10.48
C LEU A 97 -8.21 -37.59 -10.80
N TYR A 98 -7.55 -38.29 -9.91
CA TYR A 98 -7.27 -39.74 -10.04
C TYR A 98 -7.90 -40.50 -8.88
N ALA A 99 -8.66 -41.52 -9.22
CA ALA A 99 -9.01 -42.58 -8.29
C ALA A 99 -8.18 -43.83 -8.65
N TYR A 100 -6.84 -43.76 -8.43
CA TYR A 100 -5.76 -44.60 -8.97
C TYR A 100 -5.59 -44.47 -10.48
N LEU A 101 -6.64 -44.46 -11.26
CA LEU A 101 -6.69 -44.17 -12.69
C LEU A 101 -7.33 -42.80 -12.90
N PRO A 102 -7.06 -42.16 -14.03
CA PRO A 102 -7.67 -40.84 -14.30
C PRO A 102 -9.20 -40.95 -14.33
N THR A 103 -9.85 -39.92 -13.79
CA THR A 103 -11.28 -39.72 -13.93
C THR A 103 -11.56 -38.83 -15.16
N GLY A 104 -12.80 -38.79 -15.64
CA GLY A 104 -13.22 -37.82 -16.67
C GLY A 104 -13.46 -36.43 -16.12
N GLU A 105 -13.37 -36.24 -14.79
CA GLU A 105 -13.69 -34.98 -14.13
C GLU A 105 -12.62 -33.90 -14.39
N LYS A 106 -12.98 -32.86 -15.13
CA LYS A 106 -12.12 -31.73 -15.49
C LYS A 106 -12.64 -30.37 -14.96
N LYS A 107 -13.74 -30.39 -14.26
CA LYS A 107 -14.43 -29.17 -13.79
C LYS A 107 -13.60 -28.40 -12.78
N TYR A 108 -12.89 -29.10 -11.88
CA TYR A 108 -12.19 -28.44 -10.77
C TYR A 108 -10.77 -28.11 -11.15
N TYR A 109 -10.47 -26.79 -11.26
CA TYR A 109 -9.13 -26.31 -11.56
C TYR A 109 -8.24 -26.35 -10.31
N LEU A 110 -7.34 -27.32 -10.27
CA LEU A 110 -6.32 -27.45 -9.22
C LEU A 110 -4.93 -27.25 -9.82
N PRO A 111 -3.98 -26.64 -9.07
CA PRO A 111 -2.62 -26.36 -9.57
C PRO A 111 -1.75 -27.62 -9.68
N VAL A 112 -2.24 -28.76 -9.19
CA VAL A 112 -1.55 -30.05 -9.13
C VAL A 112 -2.48 -31.17 -9.55
N LEU A 113 -1.94 -32.32 -9.95
CA LEU A 113 -2.73 -33.55 -10.07
C LEU A 113 -3.01 -34.11 -8.68
N VAL A 114 -4.20 -34.63 -8.48
CA VAL A 114 -4.63 -35.17 -7.19
C VAL A 114 -5.09 -36.60 -7.34
N ASN A 115 -4.62 -37.50 -6.47
CA ASN A 115 -5.06 -38.89 -6.40
C ASN A 115 -5.54 -39.24 -5.00
N SER A 116 -6.72 -39.83 -4.92
CA SER A 116 -7.29 -40.40 -3.70
C SER A 116 -8.38 -41.45 -4.03
N SER A 117 -8.99 -42.00 -3.00
CA SER A 117 -10.09 -42.96 -3.14
C SER A 117 -11.43 -42.25 -3.42
N PHE A 118 -11.52 -41.47 -4.50
CA PHE A 118 -12.75 -40.80 -4.89
C PHE A 118 -13.86 -41.78 -5.28
N LEU A 119 -15.10 -41.46 -4.91
CA LEU A 119 -16.26 -42.12 -5.38
C LEU A 119 -16.71 -41.53 -6.72
N THR A 120 -16.70 -42.36 -7.77
CA THR A 120 -17.03 -41.97 -9.14
C THR A 120 -18.25 -42.69 -9.67
N SER A 121 -18.87 -42.14 -10.70
CA SER A 121 -19.82 -42.90 -11.55
C SER A 121 -19.17 -44.16 -12.12
N ALA A 122 -19.95 -45.11 -12.58
CA ALA A 122 -19.47 -46.41 -13.11
C ALA A 122 -18.54 -46.23 -14.30
N ASN A 123 -18.77 -45.25 -15.16
CA ASN A 123 -17.88 -44.89 -16.29
C ASN A 123 -16.70 -43.98 -15.91
N ARG A 124 -16.58 -43.60 -14.64
CA ARG A 124 -15.52 -42.72 -14.08
C ARG A 124 -15.49 -41.30 -14.66
N GLU A 125 -16.56 -40.87 -15.31
CA GLU A 125 -16.62 -39.53 -15.92
C GLU A 125 -16.94 -38.42 -14.92
N ALA A 126 -17.69 -38.75 -13.87
CA ALA A 126 -18.11 -37.77 -12.86
C ALA A 126 -17.88 -38.30 -11.43
N LEU A 127 -17.70 -37.37 -10.49
CA LEU A 127 -17.68 -37.64 -9.07
C LEU A 127 -19.08 -37.61 -8.47
N HIS A 128 -19.31 -38.39 -7.41
CA HIS A 128 -20.54 -38.28 -6.60
C HIS A 128 -20.49 -37.01 -5.76
N GLU A 129 -21.03 -35.89 -6.26
CA GLU A 129 -20.95 -34.56 -5.65
C GLU A 129 -21.60 -34.48 -4.27
N ASN A 130 -22.72 -35.23 -4.07
CA ASN A 130 -23.46 -35.21 -2.81
C ASN A 130 -22.96 -36.25 -1.78
N SER A 131 -21.94 -37.01 -2.09
CA SER A 131 -21.35 -37.93 -1.12
C SER A 131 -20.55 -37.19 -0.05
N VAL A 132 -20.85 -37.46 1.22
CA VAL A 132 -20.08 -36.94 2.38
C VAL A 132 -18.62 -37.32 2.26
N TRP A 133 -18.32 -38.51 1.73
CA TRP A 133 -16.95 -38.97 1.49
C TRP A 133 -16.18 -38.04 0.55
N ASN A 134 -16.72 -37.74 -0.64
CA ASN A 134 -16.06 -36.85 -1.60
C ASN A 134 -15.99 -35.40 -1.10
N GLN A 135 -17.01 -34.94 -0.39
CA GLN A 135 -17.02 -33.61 0.23
C GLN A 135 -15.91 -33.46 1.25
N TRP A 136 -15.73 -34.43 2.14
CA TRP A 136 -14.61 -34.46 3.09
C TRP A 136 -13.24 -34.51 2.39
N LEU A 137 -13.12 -35.28 1.30
CA LEU A 137 -11.89 -35.32 0.51
C LEU A 137 -11.56 -33.94 -0.07
N PHE A 138 -12.53 -33.25 -0.67
CA PHE A 138 -12.31 -31.92 -1.28
C PHE A 138 -11.86 -30.86 -0.25
N GLU A 139 -12.47 -30.88 0.93
CA GLU A 139 -12.03 -30.04 2.04
C GLU A 139 -10.60 -30.39 2.47
N SER A 140 -10.30 -31.70 2.61
CA SER A 140 -8.98 -32.18 3.01
C SER A 140 -7.91 -31.88 1.97
N ILE A 141 -8.21 -31.97 0.67
CA ILE A 141 -7.28 -31.63 -0.43
C ILE A 141 -6.76 -30.20 -0.27
N ALA A 142 -7.63 -29.23 0.00
CA ALA A 142 -7.22 -27.85 0.17
C ALA A 142 -6.25 -27.69 1.35
N VAL A 143 -6.61 -28.24 2.52
CA VAL A 143 -5.79 -28.14 3.73
C VAL A 143 -4.42 -28.81 3.53
N GLU A 144 -4.39 -30.01 3.00
CA GLU A 144 -3.14 -30.76 2.80
C GLU A 144 -2.26 -30.14 1.72
N LEU A 145 -2.85 -29.51 0.70
CA LEU A 145 -2.09 -28.78 -0.31
C LEU A 145 -1.33 -27.59 0.30
N PHE A 146 -1.97 -26.82 1.20
CA PHE A 146 -1.29 -25.73 1.92
C PHE A 146 -0.20 -26.27 2.88
N LYS A 147 -0.42 -27.41 3.55
CA LYS A 147 0.62 -28.06 4.36
C LYS A 147 1.82 -28.50 3.51
N TRP A 148 1.56 -29.04 2.32
CA TRP A 148 2.62 -29.38 1.40
C TRP A 148 3.37 -28.15 0.90
N ILE A 149 2.67 -27.07 0.53
CA ILE A 149 3.30 -25.78 0.18
C ILE A 149 4.19 -25.29 1.33
N ALA A 150 3.74 -25.33 2.58
CA ALA A 150 4.52 -24.96 3.76
C ALA A 150 5.82 -25.75 3.87
N ARG A 151 5.76 -27.07 3.63
CA ARG A 151 6.94 -27.95 3.60
C ARG A 151 7.88 -27.59 2.44
N LEU A 152 7.34 -27.34 1.25
CA LEU A 152 8.14 -27.00 0.06
C LEU A 152 8.85 -25.65 0.20
N VAL A 153 8.21 -24.66 0.82
CA VAL A 153 8.81 -23.33 1.06
C VAL A 153 10.06 -23.42 1.93
N THR A 154 10.11 -24.38 2.85
CA THR A 154 11.29 -24.62 3.71
C THR A 154 12.29 -25.60 3.12
N SER A 155 12.03 -26.15 1.93
CA SER A 155 12.91 -27.07 1.20
C SER A 155 13.77 -26.35 0.14
N GLN A 156 14.45 -27.13 -0.70
CA GLN A 156 15.17 -26.57 -1.87
C GLN A 156 14.30 -25.81 -2.87
N HIS A 157 12.98 -26.03 -2.87
CA HIS A 157 12.03 -25.37 -3.79
C HIS A 157 11.68 -23.94 -3.37
N GLN A 158 11.81 -23.62 -2.09
CA GLN A 158 11.61 -22.27 -1.53
C GLN A 158 10.35 -21.56 -2.07
N TYR A 159 10.48 -20.33 -2.52
CA TYR A 159 9.36 -19.51 -3.01
C TYR A 159 8.65 -20.07 -4.26
N GLN A 160 9.26 -21.02 -4.99
CA GLN A 160 8.61 -21.66 -6.14
C GLN A 160 7.33 -22.41 -5.72
N ALA A 161 7.28 -22.90 -4.47
CA ALA A 161 6.09 -23.54 -3.90
C ALA A 161 4.83 -22.67 -3.97
N TYR A 162 4.96 -21.33 -3.96
CA TYR A 162 3.83 -20.41 -4.06
C TYR A 162 3.16 -20.44 -5.43
N ASN A 163 3.77 -21.02 -6.46
CA ASN A 163 3.10 -21.29 -7.72
C ASN A 163 1.94 -22.27 -7.55
N LEU A 164 2.02 -23.15 -6.55
CA LEU A 164 1.02 -24.18 -6.26
C LEU A 164 -0.13 -23.71 -5.36
N ILE A 165 -0.17 -22.44 -4.96
CA ILE A 165 -1.29 -21.90 -4.18
C ILE A 165 -2.56 -22.00 -5.01
N PRO A 166 -3.60 -22.74 -4.53
CA PRO A 166 -4.88 -22.87 -5.24
C PRO A 166 -5.67 -21.57 -5.16
N ARG A 167 -6.60 -21.40 -6.13
CA ARG A 167 -7.61 -20.37 -6.08
C ARG A 167 -8.94 -20.97 -5.60
N LYS A 168 -9.79 -20.16 -5.00
CA LYS A 168 -11.16 -20.56 -4.73
C LYS A 168 -11.85 -20.94 -6.04
N LEU A 169 -12.61 -22.00 -6.01
CA LEU A 169 -13.37 -22.48 -7.16
C LEU A 169 -14.67 -21.66 -7.30
N ASN A 170 -14.96 -21.24 -8.52
CA ASN A 170 -16.16 -20.44 -8.83
C ASN A 170 -17.40 -21.30 -9.10
N TYR A 171 -17.42 -22.54 -8.63
CA TYR A 171 -18.54 -23.47 -8.81
C TYR A 171 -19.39 -23.51 -7.56
N SER A 172 -20.70 -23.46 -7.74
CA SER A 172 -21.69 -23.50 -6.65
C SER A 172 -22.11 -24.90 -6.25
N ASP A 173 -21.42 -25.96 -6.75
CA ASP A 173 -21.67 -27.33 -6.32
C ASP A 173 -21.06 -27.62 -4.94
N SER A 174 -21.53 -28.76 -4.35
CA SER A 174 -21.13 -29.12 -3.00
C SER A 174 -19.63 -29.39 -2.85
N LEU A 175 -18.96 -29.96 -3.87
CA LEU A 175 -17.53 -30.25 -3.82
C LEU A 175 -16.69 -28.97 -3.92
N GLY A 176 -17.04 -28.08 -4.85
CA GLY A 176 -16.39 -26.78 -4.98
C GLY A 176 -16.52 -25.93 -3.71
N ASN A 177 -17.69 -25.92 -3.09
CA ASN A 177 -17.92 -25.24 -1.81
C ASN A 177 -17.05 -25.84 -0.70
N LYS A 178 -16.98 -27.17 -0.59
CA LYS A 178 -16.15 -27.86 0.40
C LYS A 178 -14.66 -27.62 0.20
N PHE A 179 -14.19 -27.57 -1.04
CA PHE A 179 -12.83 -27.17 -1.32
C PHE A 179 -12.54 -25.73 -0.86
N ASN A 180 -13.44 -24.80 -1.11
CA ASN A 180 -13.33 -23.41 -0.68
C ASN A 180 -13.34 -23.27 0.87
N GLU A 181 -14.19 -24.04 1.57
CA GLU A 181 -14.16 -24.14 3.03
C GLU A 181 -12.80 -24.67 3.52
N GLY A 182 -12.23 -25.65 2.83
CA GLY A 182 -10.90 -26.18 3.11
C GLY A 182 -9.79 -25.13 2.91
N ILE A 183 -9.89 -24.27 1.88
CA ILE A 183 -9.00 -23.12 1.71
C ILE A 183 -9.11 -22.19 2.91
N ASP A 184 -10.32 -21.78 3.31
CA ASP A 184 -10.51 -20.87 4.43
C ASP A 184 -9.93 -21.45 5.73
N LYS A 185 -10.16 -22.72 6.02
CA LYS A 185 -9.54 -23.42 7.16
C LYS A 185 -8.01 -23.42 7.09
N ALA A 186 -7.45 -23.63 5.90
CA ALA A 186 -6.00 -23.65 5.70
C ALA A 186 -5.40 -22.26 5.93
N LEU A 187 -6.04 -21.19 5.42
CA LEU A 187 -5.57 -19.81 5.60
C LEU A 187 -5.55 -19.39 7.07
N ASP A 188 -6.50 -19.90 7.88
CA ASP A 188 -6.56 -19.61 9.29
C ASP A 188 -5.56 -20.43 10.13
N SER A 189 -5.28 -21.67 9.73
CA SER A 189 -4.57 -22.63 10.60
C SER A 189 -3.21 -23.10 10.11
N VAL A 190 -2.92 -23.03 8.80
CA VAL A 190 -1.66 -23.53 8.24
C VAL A 190 -0.69 -22.37 7.98
N PRO A 191 0.43 -22.30 8.71
CA PRO A 191 1.47 -21.31 8.42
C PRO A 191 2.28 -21.77 7.19
N PHE A 192 2.21 -21.04 6.09
CA PHE A 192 2.89 -21.36 4.83
C PHE A 192 3.65 -20.19 4.20
N ILE A 193 3.48 -18.96 4.73
CA ILE A 193 4.16 -17.77 4.23
C ILE A 193 5.45 -17.58 5.00
N ILE A 194 6.59 -17.61 4.31
CA ILE A 194 7.90 -17.45 4.96
C ILE A 194 8.19 -15.98 5.20
N SER A 195 8.54 -15.65 6.44
CA SER A 195 8.99 -14.29 6.82
C SER A 195 10.46 -14.09 6.46
N LYS A 196 10.93 -12.83 6.49
CA LYS A 196 12.34 -12.46 6.32
C LYS A 196 13.27 -13.14 7.32
N GLN A 197 12.75 -13.56 8.48
CA GLN A 197 13.49 -14.28 9.52
C GLN A 197 13.39 -15.82 9.39
N GLY A 198 12.77 -16.31 8.32
CA GLY A 198 12.64 -17.74 8.07
C GLY A 198 11.52 -18.45 8.85
N VAL A 199 10.64 -17.71 9.51
CA VAL A 199 9.50 -18.25 10.26
C VAL A 199 8.30 -18.35 9.32
N LEU A 200 7.56 -19.46 9.40
CA LEU A 200 6.32 -19.64 8.67
C LEU A 200 5.17 -18.92 9.39
N LEU A 201 4.34 -18.22 8.64
CA LEU A 201 3.22 -17.40 9.10
C LEU A 201 1.94 -17.78 8.36
N THR A 202 0.80 -17.60 9.02
CA THR A 202 -0.51 -17.54 8.35
C THR A 202 -0.72 -16.16 7.71
N PRO A 203 -1.66 -16.00 6.77
CA PRO A 203 -1.98 -14.69 6.19
C PRO A 203 -2.34 -13.62 7.23
N ASN A 204 -3.01 -14.00 8.32
CA ASN A 204 -3.38 -13.08 9.38
C ASN A 204 -2.21 -12.59 10.24
N GLN A 205 -1.08 -13.28 10.20
CA GLN A 205 0.13 -12.96 10.95
C GLN A 205 1.15 -12.16 10.16
N ALA A 206 0.99 -12.06 8.84
CA ALA A 206 1.97 -11.56 7.91
C ALA A 206 1.69 -10.12 7.45
N ILE A 207 2.76 -9.40 7.10
CA ILE A 207 2.72 -8.10 6.43
C ILE A 207 3.54 -8.17 5.15
N LEU A 208 2.95 -7.69 4.06
CA LEU A 208 3.60 -7.49 2.78
C LEU A 208 4.04 -6.02 2.67
N ASP A 209 5.33 -5.78 2.81
CA ASP A 209 5.91 -4.45 2.70
C ASP A 209 6.39 -4.19 1.26
N PHE A 210 5.63 -3.38 0.51
CA PHE A 210 5.97 -2.95 -0.84
C PHE A 210 6.95 -1.77 -0.87
N THR A 211 7.21 -1.13 0.27
CA THR A 211 8.12 0.00 0.36
C THR A 211 9.55 -0.44 0.65
N PHE A 212 9.75 -1.63 1.18
CA PHE A 212 11.01 -2.15 1.73
C PHE A 212 11.55 -1.35 2.92
N LEU A 213 10.77 -0.43 3.47
CA LEU A 213 11.18 0.43 4.58
C LEU A 213 11.25 -0.29 5.92
N SER A 214 10.64 -1.47 6.04
CA SER A 214 10.81 -2.33 7.22
C SER A 214 12.27 -2.75 7.47
N ASN A 215 13.14 -2.63 6.47
CA ASN A 215 14.59 -2.86 6.62
C ASN A 215 15.37 -1.60 7.00
N SER A 216 14.75 -0.42 6.97
CA SER A 216 15.42 0.83 7.28
C SER A 216 15.46 1.07 8.79
N THR A 217 16.57 1.64 9.27
CA THR A 217 16.71 2.03 10.68
C THR A 217 15.87 3.25 11.02
N PHE A 218 15.69 4.15 10.05
CA PHE A 218 15.00 5.44 10.23
C PHE A 218 13.47 5.34 10.21
N ILE A 219 12.86 4.29 9.64
CA ILE A 219 11.42 4.00 9.80
C ILE A 219 11.22 2.90 10.84
N GLY A 220 11.98 1.80 10.70
CA GLY A 220 11.94 0.66 11.60
C GLY A 220 10.74 -0.26 11.36
N ASP A 221 10.99 -1.55 11.49
CA ASP A 221 10.01 -2.62 11.31
C ASP A 221 8.84 -2.52 12.30
N ASN A 222 9.15 -2.23 13.57
CA ASN A 222 8.12 -2.14 14.60
C ASN A 222 7.13 -1.00 14.37
N ASN A 223 7.58 0.14 13.83
CA ASN A 223 6.68 1.26 13.55
C ASN A 223 5.69 0.90 12.43
N ILE A 224 6.17 0.28 11.34
CA ILE A 224 5.29 -0.22 10.27
C ILE A 224 4.34 -1.27 10.82
N ARG A 225 4.84 -2.21 11.62
CA ARG A 225 4.03 -3.26 12.23
C ARG A 225 2.89 -2.68 13.07
N GLN A 226 3.18 -1.77 13.99
CA GLN A 226 2.17 -1.16 14.87
C GLN A 226 1.15 -0.35 14.07
N TYR A 227 1.60 0.39 13.07
CA TYR A 227 0.72 1.10 12.16
C TYR A 227 -0.25 0.14 11.43
N VAL A 228 0.26 -0.97 10.87
CA VAL A 228 -0.57 -1.95 10.14
C VAL A 228 -1.54 -2.66 11.08
N ILE A 229 -1.13 -3.01 12.31
CA ILE A 229 -2.04 -3.58 13.32
C ILE A 229 -3.23 -2.65 13.55
N GLN A 230 -2.98 -1.36 13.72
CA GLN A 230 -4.06 -0.37 13.93
C GLN A 230 -4.90 -0.17 12.67
N LYS A 231 -4.25 -0.03 11.50
CA LYS A 231 -4.93 0.17 10.22
C LYS A 231 -5.92 -0.94 9.90
N ASP A 232 -5.50 -2.19 10.05
CA ASP A 232 -6.28 -3.38 9.65
C ASP A 232 -7.04 -4.01 10.84
N ASN A 233 -6.88 -3.49 12.05
CA ASN A 233 -7.42 -4.04 13.30
C ASN A 233 -7.07 -5.53 13.49
N LYS A 234 -5.81 -5.91 13.23
CA LYS A 234 -5.31 -7.29 13.27
C LYS A 234 -4.31 -7.52 14.40
N ALA A 235 -4.80 -7.87 15.59
CA ALA A 235 -3.95 -8.20 16.75
C ALA A 235 -3.10 -9.47 16.56
N SER A 236 -3.45 -10.32 15.58
CA SER A 236 -2.73 -11.58 15.27
C SER A 236 -1.36 -11.38 14.61
N ILE A 237 -1.04 -10.17 14.13
CA ILE A 237 0.26 -9.87 13.49
C ILE A 237 1.41 -10.10 14.48
N THR A 238 2.36 -10.97 14.11
CA THR A 238 3.49 -11.38 14.95
C THR A 238 4.58 -10.31 15.07
N LEU A 239 5.63 -10.59 15.87
CA LEU A 239 6.78 -9.68 16.02
C LEU A 239 7.62 -9.57 14.74
N ASN A 240 7.69 -10.64 13.93
CA ASN A 240 8.46 -10.70 12.69
C ASN A 240 7.54 -10.99 11.49
N PRO A 241 6.66 -10.06 11.13
CA PRO A 241 5.55 -10.34 10.22
C PRO A 241 5.90 -10.18 8.74
N PHE A 242 7.08 -9.63 8.41
CA PHE A 242 7.38 -9.20 7.05
C PHE A 242 7.72 -10.37 6.13
N VAL A 243 6.96 -10.47 5.04
CA VAL A 243 7.11 -11.52 4.03
C VAL A 243 8.47 -11.41 3.33
N ALA A 244 9.15 -12.55 3.16
CA ALA A 244 10.47 -12.61 2.51
C ALA A 244 10.42 -12.32 1.00
N HIS A 245 9.37 -12.78 0.31
CA HIS A 245 9.28 -12.77 -1.15
C HIS A 245 8.05 -11.96 -1.63
N THR A 246 8.27 -10.70 -1.99
CA THR A 246 7.21 -9.78 -2.45
C THR A 246 6.73 -10.04 -3.89
N ASN A 247 7.44 -10.86 -4.67
CA ASN A 247 7.08 -11.20 -6.05
C ASN A 247 5.70 -11.89 -6.17
N PHE A 248 5.23 -12.52 -5.08
CA PHE A 248 3.91 -13.14 -4.98
C PHE A 248 2.88 -12.21 -4.31
N GLY A 249 3.17 -10.92 -4.21
CA GLY A 249 2.39 -9.96 -3.45
C GLY A 249 0.90 -9.93 -3.81
N ASN A 250 0.56 -10.02 -5.10
CA ASN A 250 -0.85 -10.06 -5.52
C ASN A 250 -1.57 -11.31 -4.98
N LYS A 251 -0.93 -12.49 -5.06
CA LYS A 251 -1.50 -13.72 -4.48
C LYS A 251 -1.71 -13.59 -2.97
N PHE A 252 -0.71 -13.10 -2.25
CA PHE A 252 -0.80 -12.94 -0.80
C PHE A 252 -1.85 -11.92 -0.39
N LYS A 253 -2.00 -10.83 -1.16
CA LYS A 253 -3.07 -9.85 -0.94
C LYS A 253 -4.46 -10.49 -1.13
N GLU A 254 -4.65 -11.29 -2.17
CA GLU A 254 -5.89 -12.05 -2.40
C GLU A 254 -6.20 -13.02 -1.24
N LEU A 255 -5.19 -13.52 -0.55
CA LEU A 255 -5.33 -14.39 0.62
C LEU A 255 -5.50 -13.64 1.95
N GLY A 256 -5.61 -12.31 1.92
CA GLY A 256 -5.87 -11.49 3.09
C GLY A 256 -4.64 -11.09 3.89
N VAL A 257 -3.43 -11.19 3.33
CA VAL A 257 -2.22 -10.67 3.97
C VAL A 257 -2.28 -9.14 4.05
N SER A 258 -2.01 -8.58 5.21
CA SER A 258 -1.94 -7.13 5.42
C SER A 258 -0.83 -6.51 4.58
N THR A 259 -1.07 -5.29 4.07
CA THR A 259 -0.11 -4.60 3.21
C THR A 259 0.34 -3.29 3.80
N PHE A 260 1.59 -2.91 3.51
CA PHE A 260 2.12 -1.59 3.71
C PHE A 260 2.68 -1.08 2.37
N ASP A 261 2.18 0.05 1.89
CA ASP A 261 2.54 0.64 0.59
C ASP A 261 2.87 2.13 0.74
N TRP A 262 3.41 2.74 -0.28
CA TRP A 262 3.73 4.18 -0.35
C TRP A 262 2.53 5.09 -0.07
N GLU A 263 1.32 4.63 -0.35
CA GLU A 263 0.08 5.34 -0.02
C GLU A 263 -0.22 5.39 1.50
N ASP A 264 0.42 4.53 2.28
CA ASP A 264 0.32 4.49 3.73
C ASP A 264 1.26 5.51 4.40
N MET A 265 2.31 5.98 3.71
CA MET A 265 3.35 6.84 4.29
C MET A 265 2.81 8.12 4.96
N PRO A 266 1.90 8.90 4.33
CA PRO A 266 1.36 10.10 4.98
C PRO A 266 0.65 9.80 6.31
N LYS A 267 -0.02 8.64 6.39
CA LYS A 267 -0.72 8.22 7.60
C LYS A 267 0.26 7.71 8.67
N LEU A 268 1.34 7.04 8.26
CA LEU A 268 2.41 6.64 9.17
C LEU A 268 3.05 7.86 9.83
N PHE A 269 3.30 8.94 9.09
CA PHE A 269 3.87 10.18 9.64
C PHE A 269 2.95 10.85 10.66
N GLN A 270 1.64 10.64 10.57
CA GLN A 270 0.65 11.13 11.55
C GLN A 270 0.44 10.19 12.73
N PHE A 271 0.98 8.97 12.67
CA PHE A 271 0.83 7.96 13.70
C PHE A 271 1.61 8.35 14.96
N SER A 272 0.94 8.46 16.11
CA SER A 272 1.54 8.99 17.35
C SER A 272 2.78 8.24 17.79
N GLN A 273 2.73 6.90 17.79
CA GLN A 273 3.87 6.07 18.19
C GLN A 273 5.08 6.22 17.26
N PHE A 274 4.86 6.55 15.98
CA PHE A 274 5.94 6.88 15.06
C PHE A 274 6.57 8.22 15.42
N LYS A 275 5.75 9.26 15.61
CA LYS A 275 6.21 10.61 15.96
C LYS A 275 7.05 10.63 17.26
N GLU A 276 6.64 9.85 18.26
CA GLU A 276 7.34 9.78 19.55
C GLU A 276 8.75 9.18 19.45
N LYS A 277 9.00 8.32 18.47
CA LYS A 277 10.26 7.57 18.34
C LYS A 277 11.15 8.05 17.23
N HIS A 278 10.61 8.74 16.23
CA HIS A 278 11.36 9.22 15.09
C HIS A 278 12.20 10.43 15.49
N THR A 279 13.52 10.33 15.31
CA THR A 279 14.46 11.38 15.68
C THR A 279 14.74 12.32 14.51
N ILE A 280 15.37 13.47 14.79
CA ILE A 280 15.84 14.39 13.73
C ILE A 280 16.86 13.72 12.82
N ALA A 281 17.72 12.87 13.37
CA ALA A 281 18.68 12.09 12.57
C ALA A 281 17.98 11.12 11.62
N ASP A 282 16.94 10.41 12.11
CA ASP A 282 16.10 9.54 11.28
C ASP A 282 15.38 10.33 10.17
N ASN A 283 14.96 11.56 10.47
CA ASN A 283 14.31 12.43 9.49
C ASN A 283 15.26 12.84 8.37
N ILE A 284 16.52 13.14 8.68
CA ILE A 284 17.55 13.41 7.68
C ILE A 284 17.77 12.18 6.78
N GLU A 285 17.84 10.97 7.36
CA GLU A 285 17.98 9.73 6.58
C GLU A 285 16.74 9.45 5.70
N LEU A 286 15.54 9.75 6.20
CA LEU A 286 14.31 9.68 5.42
C LEU A 286 14.35 10.63 4.22
N ILE A 287 14.75 11.88 4.41
CA ILE A 287 14.91 12.88 3.34
C ILE A 287 15.90 12.39 2.28
N LYS A 288 17.07 11.86 2.70
CA LYS A 288 18.07 11.28 1.81
C LYS A 288 17.50 10.11 0.99
N HIS A 289 16.76 9.22 1.65
CA HIS A 289 16.17 8.06 1.02
C HIS A 289 15.14 8.46 -0.03
N LEU A 290 14.20 9.35 0.29
CA LEU A 290 13.17 9.83 -0.63
C LEU A 290 13.79 10.51 -1.86
N LYS A 291 14.79 11.36 -1.69
CA LYS A 291 15.52 11.96 -2.82
C LYS A 291 16.17 10.90 -3.70
N SER A 292 16.85 9.92 -3.10
CA SER A 292 17.47 8.81 -3.85
C SER A 292 16.47 7.98 -4.67
N LEU A 293 15.24 7.76 -4.17
CA LEU A 293 14.20 7.07 -4.92
C LEU A 293 13.76 7.85 -6.13
N ILE A 294 13.61 9.17 -6.00
CA ILE A 294 13.20 10.06 -7.09
C ILE A 294 14.32 10.19 -8.13
N ASP A 295 15.55 10.42 -7.71
CA ASP A 295 16.70 10.57 -8.61
C ASP A 295 16.92 9.31 -9.48
N ARG A 296 16.58 8.13 -8.95
CA ARG A 296 16.72 6.84 -9.66
C ARG A 296 15.46 6.43 -10.43
N ASP A 297 14.36 7.14 -10.29
CA ASP A 297 13.03 6.79 -10.87
C ASP A 297 12.61 5.33 -10.57
N ILE A 298 12.95 4.84 -9.38
CA ILE A 298 12.74 3.43 -8.99
C ILE A 298 11.27 3.17 -8.68
N VAL A 299 10.56 4.16 -8.11
CA VAL A 299 9.20 4.01 -7.61
C VAL A 299 8.25 4.96 -8.32
N ARG A 300 7.50 4.46 -9.29
CA ARG A 300 6.52 5.26 -10.06
C ARG A 300 5.48 5.99 -9.21
N LYS A 301 5.16 5.47 -8.01
CA LYS A 301 4.18 6.07 -7.07
C LYS A 301 4.77 7.24 -6.27
N VAL A 302 6.10 7.40 -6.25
CA VAL A 302 6.81 8.43 -5.47
C VAL A 302 7.40 9.45 -6.43
N SER A 303 6.86 10.66 -6.42
CA SER A 303 7.31 11.79 -7.24
C SER A 303 7.40 13.05 -6.38
N ASN A 304 8.11 14.07 -6.84
CA ASN A 304 8.15 15.37 -6.15
C ASN A 304 6.74 15.89 -5.86
N ARG A 305 5.81 15.76 -6.82
CA ARG A 305 4.41 16.19 -6.64
C ARG A 305 3.71 15.40 -5.53
N THR A 306 3.97 14.10 -5.42
CA THR A 306 3.33 13.26 -4.39
C THR A 306 3.85 13.61 -3.00
N ILE A 307 5.19 13.68 -2.84
CA ILE A 307 5.80 13.90 -1.53
C ILE A 307 5.73 15.35 -1.05
N SER A 308 5.53 16.33 -1.95
CA SER A 308 5.35 17.73 -1.56
C SER A 308 4.12 17.97 -0.65
N SER A 309 3.15 17.07 -0.70
CA SER A 309 1.96 17.11 0.16
C SER A 309 2.11 16.33 1.47
N TRP A 310 3.19 15.55 1.65
CA TRP A 310 3.38 14.74 2.85
C TRP A 310 3.93 15.58 4.00
N GLU A 311 3.40 15.38 5.21
CA GLU A 311 3.90 15.99 6.43
C GLU A 311 5.03 15.13 7.00
N PHE A 312 6.26 15.29 6.50
CA PHE A 312 7.39 14.41 6.84
C PHE A 312 8.65 15.13 7.25
N ILE A 313 8.69 16.47 7.19
CA ILE A 313 9.87 17.27 7.54
C ILE A 313 9.62 17.91 8.90
N TYR A 314 10.60 17.82 9.81
CA TYR A 314 10.52 18.52 11.09
C TYR A 314 10.73 20.02 10.94
N ASP A 315 9.82 20.78 11.54
CA ASP A 315 9.98 22.20 11.75
C ASP A 315 10.80 22.50 13.03
N HIS A 316 11.04 23.78 13.32
CA HIS A 316 11.80 24.25 14.48
C HIS A 316 11.15 23.89 15.84
N LYS A 317 9.89 23.47 15.85
CA LYS A 317 9.17 22.97 17.03
C LYS A 317 9.19 21.46 17.14
N ALA A 318 9.93 20.79 16.27
CA ALA A 318 9.95 19.33 16.11
C ALA A 318 8.56 18.75 15.78
N GLU A 319 7.76 19.46 14.98
CA GLU A 319 6.52 18.98 14.42
C GLU A 319 6.68 18.63 12.94
N PHE A 320 6.03 17.54 12.50
CA PHE A 320 5.99 17.21 11.07
C PHE A 320 5.12 18.20 10.30
N LYS A 321 5.70 18.75 9.24
CA LYS A 321 5.03 19.65 8.30
C LYS A 321 5.29 19.22 6.87
N SER A 322 4.42 19.63 5.96
CA SER A 322 4.68 19.47 4.53
C SER A 322 5.71 20.49 4.04
N PRO A 323 6.45 20.20 2.98
CA PRO A 323 7.43 21.15 2.40
C PRO A 323 6.82 22.52 2.10
N SER A 324 5.56 22.57 1.67
CA SER A 324 4.87 23.82 1.37
C SER A 324 4.57 24.68 2.60
N GLN A 325 4.59 24.12 3.79
CA GLN A 325 4.34 24.83 5.05
C GLN A 325 5.60 25.31 5.74
N ILE A 326 6.78 24.89 5.26
CA ILE A 326 8.10 25.19 5.89
C ILE A 326 8.84 26.24 5.08
N TYR A 327 9.51 27.14 5.80
CA TYR A 327 10.42 28.13 5.24
C TYR A 327 11.87 27.82 5.59
N PHE A 328 12.81 28.15 4.69
CA PHE A 328 14.19 28.38 5.06
C PHE A 328 14.29 29.72 5.82
N PRO A 329 14.92 29.77 7.00
CA PRO A 329 15.13 31.04 7.69
C PRO A 329 16.09 31.93 6.88
N THR A 330 15.81 33.22 6.85
CA THR A 330 16.66 34.24 6.25
C THR A 330 17.24 35.17 7.32
N PRO A 331 18.44 35.78 7.10
CA PRO A 331 19.06 36.69 8.09
C PRO A 331 18.22 37.95 8.37
N ASP A 332 17.33 38.34 7.48
CA ASP A 332 16.57 39.62 7.50
C ASP A 332 15.10 39.46 7.91
N ASP A 333 14.80 38.71 8.92
CA ASP A 333 13.44 38.35 9.34
C ASP A 333 12.70 39.44 10.11
N ASN A 334 12.40 40.61 9.52
CA ASN A 334 11.93 41.72 10.34
C ASN A 334 10.67 42.45 9.91
N HIS A 335 9.88 41.96 8.97
CA HIS A 335 8.90 42.87 8.33
C HIS A 335 7.43 42.59 8.59
N TRP A 336 7.08 41.43 9.12
CA TRP A 336 5.69 41.11 9.44
C TRP A 336 5.54 41.06 10.96
N ASN A 337 4.66 41.93 11.52
CA ASN A 337 4.29 41.86 12.94
C ASN A 337 3.45 40.62 13.21
N GLU A 338 4.08 39.47 13.21
CA GLU A 338 3.46 38.20 13.56
C GLU A 338 3.93 37.72 14.92
N PRO A 339 3.04 37.10 15.67
CA PRO A 339 3.50 36.25 16.75
C PRO A 339 4.38 35.17 16.09
N ASP A 340 5.63 35.00 16.52
CA ASP A 340 6.57 33.95 16.12
C ASP A 340 5.99 32.52 16.20
N SER A 341 4.76 32.42 16.68
CA SER A 341 4.02 31.18 16.94
C SER A 341 3.41 30.51 15.71
N GLU A 342 3.19 31.20 14.59
CA GLU A 342 2.43 30.67 13.46
C GLU A 342 3.27 30.16 12.28
N LEU A 343 4.51 30.64 12.15
CA LEU A 343 5.38 30.21 11.06
C LEU A 343 6.17 28.95 11.42
N SER A 344 6.28 28.06 10.43
CA SER A 344 7.12 26.85 10.53
C SER A 344 8.40 27.04 9.74
N PHE A 345 9.53 27.05 10.44
CA PHE A 345 10.86 27.05 9.84
C PHE A 345 11.49 25.67 9.88
N LEU A 346 12.38 25.38 8.94
CA LEU A 346 13.12 24.12 8.94
C LEU A 346 13.88 23.93 10.26
N HIS A 347 13.83 22.70 10.81
CA HIS A 347 14.53 22.39 12.06
C HIS A 347 16.03 22.77 11.98
N PRO A 348 16.65 23.38 13.01
CA PRO A 348 18.03 23.86 12.95
C PRO A 348 19.06 22.82 12.52
N ASP A 349 18.96 21.59 13.01
CA ASP A 349 19.90 20.52 12.64
C ASP A 349 19.73 20.08 11.18
N ILE A 350 18.48 20.04 10.67
CA ILE A 350 18.21 19.75 9.26
C ILE A 350 18.74 20.91 8.41
N LEU A 351 18.52 22.16 8.82
CA LEU A 351 19.05 23.34 8.12
C LEU A 351 20.57 23.29 8.03
N ASN A 352 21.29 23.04 9.14
CA ASN A 352 22.75 22.94 9.17
C ASN A 352 23.25 21.86 8.20
N TRP A 353 22.59 20.70 8.17
CA TRP A 353 22.92 19.65 7.23
C TRP A 353 22.67 20.07 5.77
N VAL A 354 21.53 20.68 5.48
CA VAL A 354 21.16 21.15 4.13
C VAL A 354 22.10 22.25 3.63
N LEU A 355 22.55 23.15 4.50
CA LEU A 355 23.53 24.19 4.16
C LEU A 355 24.87 23.59 3.73
N SER A 356 25.26 22.45 4.31
CA SER A 356 26.46 21.71 3.89
C SER A 356 26.21 20.77 2.67
N SER A 357 25.00 20.70 2.19
CA SER A 357 24.56 19.77 1.12
C SER A 357 23.64 20.48 0.10
N PRO A 358 24.18 21.32 -0.80
CA PRO A 358 23.40 22.20 -1.68
C PRO A 358 22.35 21.48 -2.54
N ASP A 359 22.64 20.26 -2.99
CA ASP A 359 21.69 19.47 -3.81
C ASP A 359 20.39 19.16 -3.07
N TYR A 360 20.45 18.95 -1.75
CA TYR A 360 19.27 18.75 -0.93
C TYR A 360 18.51 20.05 -0.70
N ARG A 361 19.17 21.17 -0.55
CA ARG A 361 18.53 22.50 -0.46
C ARG A 361 17.73 22.79 -1.74
N ILE A 362 18.34 22.58 -2.91
CA ILE A 362 17.70 22.77 -4.21
C ILE A 362 16.48 21.84 -4.31
N TRP A 363 16.66 20.56 -3.98
CA TRP A 363 15.57 19.58 -4.04
C TRP A 363 14.43 19.91 -3.10
N LEU A 364 14.67 20.24 -1.83
CA LEU A 364 13.64 20.70 -0.90
C LEU A 364 12.92 21.96 -1.42
N GLY A 365 13.64 22.85 -2.10
CA GLY A 365 13.06 23.98 -2.82
C GLY A 365 12.06 23.53 -3.89
N THR A 366 12.37 22.50 -4.68
CA THR A 366 11.42 21.95 -5.69
C THR A 366 10.17 21.32 -5.07
N LEU A 367 10.27 20.89 -3.81
CA LEU A 367 9.12 20.37 -3.05
C LEU A 367 8.25 21.48 -2.44
N GLY A 368 8.77 22.72 -2.38
CA GLY A 368 8.03 23.85 -1.86
C GLY A 368 8.61 24.50 -0.58
N VAL A 369 9.77 24.06 -0.07
CA VAL A 369 10.49 24.76 1.00
C VAL A 369 11.19 25.96 0.37
N ILE A 370 10.73 27.18 0.65
CA ILE A 370 11.29 28.41 0.07
C ILE A 370 11.80 29.35 1.17
N GLU A 371 12.65 30.29 0.81
CA GLU A 371 13.06 31.34 1.74
C GLU A 371 11.87 32.20 2.14
N LYS A 372 11.83 32.62 3.40
CA LYS A 372 10.82 33.57 3.86
C LYS A 372 11.21 34.95 3.32
N THR A 373 10.47 35.40 2.33
CA THR A 373 10.49 36.77 1.83
C THR A 373 9.09 37.33 1.97
N ASP A 374 8.93 38.66 1.93
CA ASP A 374 7.60 39.29 1.97
C ASP A 374 6.67 38.74 0.88
N LEU A 375 7.22 38.52 -0.33
CA LEU A 375 6.46 37.95 -1.44
C LEU A 375 6.07 36.47 -1.20
N SER A 376 6.99 35.65 -0.70
CA SER A 376 6.73 34.25 -0.41
C SER A 376 5.71 34.10 0.71
N TYR A 377 5.77 34.97 1.70
CA TYR A 377 4.84 35.02 2.80
C TYR A 377 3.44 35.45 2.34
N LEU A 378 3.34 36.48 1.52
CA LEU A 378 2.10 36.89 0.88
C LEU A 378 1.45 35.72 0.13
N SER A 379 2.22 35.04 -0.70
CA SER A 379 1.71 33.97 -1.57
C SER A 379 1.30 32.71 -0.82
N LYS A 380 2.05 32.30 0.20
CA LYS A 380 1.81 31.03 0.92
C LYS A 380 0.85 31.17 2.11
N THR A 381 0.94 32.28 2.83
CA THR A 381 0.24 32.45 4.11
C THR A 381 -0.97 33.35 3.97
N ILE A 382 -0.82 34.53 3.42
CA ILE A 382 -1.93 35.51 3.35
C ILE A 382 -2.97 35.06 2.33
N LEU A 383 -2.54 34.66 1.12
CA LEU A 383 -3.45 34.19 0.07
C LEU A 383 -4.14 32.86 0.39
N ALA A 384 -3.57 32.05 1.29
CA ALA A 384 -4.22 30.80 1.71
C ALA A 384 -5.52 31.06 2.50
N ASN A 385 -5.61 32.17 3.24
CA ASN A 385 -6.80 32.54 3.99
C ASN A 385 -6.93 34.08 4.15
N PRO A 386 -7.21 34.82 3.07
CA PRO A 386 -7.22 36.31 3.09
C PRO A 386 -8.21 36.90 4.11
N SER A 387 -9.36 36.28 4.24
CA SER A 387 -10.45 36.82 5.11
C SER A 387 -10.14 36.72 6.61
N ALA A 388 -9.25 35.79 7.02
CA ALA A 388 -8.95 35.54 8.44
C ALA A 388 -7.61 36.15 8.89
N PHE A 389 -6.71 36.49 7.97
CA PHE A 389 -5.32 36.86 8.30
C PHE A 389 -5.23 38.21 9.04
N ILE A 390 -6.01 39.21 8.64
CA ILE A 390 -5.90 40.57 9.18
C ILE A 390 -6.57 40.70 10.55
N THR A 391 -5.81 41.20 11.52
CA THR A 391 -6.24 41.65 12.86
C THR A 391 -6.09 43.16 12.97
N PHE A 392 -6.63 43.76 14.04
CA PHE A 392 -6.44 45.21 14.28
C PHE A 392 -4.96 45.62 14.44
N GLU A 393 -4.14 44.71 14.97
CA GLU A 393 -2.73 44.96 15.25
C GLU A 393 -1.87 44.91 13.98
N ASN A 394 -2.18 44.01 13.04
CA ASN A 394 -1.38 43.82 11.82
C ASN A 394 -1.96 44.49 10.57
N ALA A 395 -3.18 45.07 10.61
CA ALA A 395 -3.85 45.63 9.44
C ALA A 395 -3.02 46.69 8.70
N ILE A 396 -2.47 47.65 9.42
CA ILE A 396 -1.70 48.74 8.80
C ILE A 396 -0.36 48.24 8.27
N PRO A 397 0.51 47.61 9.06
CA PRO A 397 1.82 47.16 8.58
C PRO A 397 1.71 46.15 7.45
N THR A 398 0.74 45.23 7.47
CA THR A 398 0.55 44.23 6.41
C THR A 398 0.22 44.90 5.07
N ILE A 399 -0.77 45.76 5.04
CA ILE A 399 -1.17 46.46 3.80
C ILE A 399 -0.05 47.38 3.28
N GLN A 400 0.70 48.03 4.19
CA GLN A 400 1.85 48.86 3.80
C GLN A 400 2.97 48.02 3.21
N THR A 401 3.20 46.79 3.69
CA THR A 401 4.17 45.86 3.12
C THR A 401 3.75 45.34 1.74
N ILE A 402 2.48 44.96 1.58
CA ILE A 402 1.93 44.58 0.27
C ILE A 402 2.03 45.75 -0.73
N TYR A 403 1.78 46.98 -0.28
CA TYR A 403 1.95 48.19 -1.11
C TYR A 403 3.41 48.40 -1.54
N LYS A 404 4.39 48.13 -0.66
CA LYS A 404 5.83 48.20 -1.02
C LYS A 404 6.16 47.17 -2.09
N LEU A 405 5.69 45.91 -1.95
CA LEU A 405 5.86 44.87 -2.95
C LEU A 405 5.22 45.23 -4.29
N TYR A 406 4.08 45.94 -4.26
CA TYR A 406 3.44 46.49 -5.46
C TYR A 406 4.30 47.56 -6.12
N LEU A 407 4.86 48.49 -5.36
CA LEU A 407 5.73 49.56 -5.88
C LEU A 407 7.06 49.03 -6.44
N SER A 408 7.60 47.92 -5.87
CA SER A 408 8.80 47.25 -6.38
C SER A 408 8.53 46.35 -7.60
N HIS A 409 7.29 46.28 -8.07
CA HIS A 409 6.82 45.41 -9.17
C HIS A 409 7.02 43.88 -8.89
N GLU A 410 7.14 43.49 -7.64
CA GLU A 410 7.20 42.09 -7.23
C GLU A 410 5.81 41.45 -7.22
N VAL A 411 4.76 42.22 -7.04
CA VAL A 411 3.34 41.81 -7.07
C VAL A 411 2.65 42.41 -8.26
N ASN A 412 2.00 41.59 -9.08
CA ASN A 412 1.24 42.00 -10.25
C ASN A 412 -0.28 42.22 -9.91
N GLU A 413 -1.01 42.75 -10.87
CA GLU A 413 -2.46 42.98 -10.73
C GLU A 413 -3.26 41.70 -10.46
N GLU A 414 -2.85 40.57 -11.06
CA GLU A 414 -3.51 39.27 -10.87
C GLU A 414 -3.40 38.80 -9.42
N LEU A 415 -2.20 38.92 -8.81
CA LEU A 415 -1.99 38.55 -7.41
C LEU A 415 -2.78 39.48 -6.48
N LEU A 416 -2.79 40.78 -6.74
CA LEU A 416 -3.56 41.76 -5.95
C LEU A 416 -5.06 41.49 -6.00
N SER A 417 -5.59 41.09 -7.16
CA SER A 417 -7.01 40.76 -7.29
C SER A 417 -7.46 39.57 -6.46
N GLN A 418 -6.54 38.66 -6.08
CA GLN A 418 -6.80 37.53 -5.19
C GLN A 418 -6.94 37.97 -3.71
N LEU A 419 -6.56 39.22 -3.37
CA LEU A 419 -6.66 39.78 -2.03
C LEU A 419 -7.97 40.52 -1.78
N ASN A 420 -8.97 40.39 -2.64
CA ASN A 420 -10.24 41.12 -2.56
C ASN A 420 -11.04 40.88 -1.26
N GLU A 421 -10.83 39.71 -0.63
CA GLU A 421 -11.43 39.38 0.68
C GLU A 421 -10.53 39.74 1.87
N LEU A 422 -9.31 40.24 1.62
CA LEU A 422 -8.43 40.71 2.69
C LEU A 422 -9.09 41.88 3.43
N LYS A 423 -9.14 41.82 4.75
CA LYS A 423 -9.76 42.86 5.55
C LYS A 423 -8.88 44.10 5.60
N ILE A 424 -9.50 45.26 5.47
CA ILE A 424 -8.88 46.57 5.54
C ILE A 424 -9.42 47.32 6.75
N LEU A 425 -8.58 48.06 7.45
CA LEU A 425 -9.00 48.92 8.53
C LEU A 425 -9.75 50.13 7.98
N THR A 426 -10.94 50.35 8.49
CA THR A 426 -11.77 51.50 8.13
C THR A 426 -11.46 52.72 8.98
N LYS A 427 -12.03 53.88 8.62
CA LYS A 427 -11.82 55.15 9.29
C LYS A 427 -12.31 55.16 10.74
N LYS A 428 -13.41 54.44 11.04
CA LYS A 428 -13.95 54.31 12.40
C LYS A 428 -13.39 53.17 13.20
N GLY A 429 -12.44 52.40 12.61
CA GLY A 429 -11.70 51.33 13.30
C GLY A 429 -12.28 49.95 13.16
N ASN A 430 -13.14 49.67 12.17
CA ASN A 430 -13.60 48.31 11.88
C ASN A 430 -12.71 47.62 10.82
N LEU A 431 -12.79 46.31 10.71
CA LEU A 431 -12.13 45.52 9.67
C LEU A 431 -13.17 45.06 8.65
N VAL A 432 -13.07 45.55 7.41
CA VAL A 432 -14.02 45.29 6.32
C VAL A 432 -13.25 44.75 5.12
N ALA A 433 -13.80 43.79 4.37
CA ALA A 433 -13.14 43.22 3.19
C ALA A 433 -12.85 44.28 2.11
N ALA A 434 -11.73 44.20 1.42
CA ALA A 434 -11.27 45.18 0.45
C ALA A 434 -12.35 45.50 -0.62
N ASN A 435 -13.00 44.47 -1.13
CA ASN A 435 -14.07 44.58 -2.13
C ASN A 435 -15.38 45.25 -1.62
N GLN A 436 -15.46 45.54 -0.32
CA GLN A 436 -16.62 46.19 0.30
C GLN A 436 -16.28 47.61 0.78
N CYS A 437 -15.06 48.09 0.57
CA CYS A 437 -14.60 49.37 1.04
C CYS A 437 -14.72 50.49 -0.01
N TYR A 438 -14.89 51.71 0.47
CA TYR A 438 -14.87 52.94 -0.34
C TYR A 438 -13.74 53.86 0.15
N PHE A 439 -13.30 54.75 -0.73
CA PHE A 439 -12.29 55.75 -0.36
C PHE A 439 -12.88 56.84 0.56
N SER A 440 -12.23 57.05 1.69
CA SER A 440 -12.52 58.21 2.53
C SER A 440 -12.07 59.54 1.88
N ASP A 441 -12.54 60.67 2.38
CA ASP A 441 -12.18 62.02 1.87
C ASP A 441 -10.64 62.28 1.93
N ALA A 442 -9.91 61.57 2.81
CA ALA A 442 -8.46 61.63 2.87
C ALA A 442 -7.77 61.23 1.55
N TYR A 443 -8.38 60.33 0.76
CA TYR A 443 -7.88 59.89 -0.55
C TYR A 443 -8.34 60.80 -1.70
N ARG A 444 -9.13 61.82 -1.44
CA ARG A 444 -9.72 62.76 -2.45
C ARG A 444 -10.41 61.97 -3.58
N PRO A 445 -11.50 61.25 -3.29
CA PRO A 445 -12.29 60.55 -4.32
C PRO A 445 -12.99 61.56 -5.22
N ARG A 446 -13.38 61.14 -6.46
CA ARG A 446 -14.16 62.00 -7.36
C ARG A 446 -15.55 62.28 -6.84
N LEU A 447 -16.16 61.37 -6.11
CA LEU A 447 -17.46 61.50 -5.46
C LEU A 447 -17.26 61.40 -3.94
N PRO A 448 -17.60 62.42 -3.17
CA PRO A 448 -17.47 62.44 -1.71
C PRO A 448 -18.64 61.66 -1.07
N LEU A 449 -18.60 60.34 -1.17
CA LEU A 449 -19.63 59.42 -0.65
C LEU A 449 -19.68 59.40 0.89
N GLU A 450 -18.61 59.78 1.55
CA GLU A 450 -18.48 59.74 3.02
C GLU A 450 -19.55 60.63 3.71
N ALA A 451 -19.98 61.73 3.07
CA ALA A 451 -21.05 62.57 3.57
C ALA A 451 -22.47 61.99 3.41
N LEU A 452 -22.63 60.97 2.56
CA LEU A 452 -23.92 60.35 2.20
C LEU A 452 -24.17 59.03 2.85
N ILE A 453 -23.10 58.28 3.18
CA ILE A 453 -23.14 56.90 3.71
C ILE A 453 -22.73 56.93 5.17
N THR A 454 -23.58 56.44 6.05
CA THR A 454 -23.34 56.42 7.51
C THR A 454 -22.57 55.16 7.96
N GLU A 455 -22.52 54.15 7.13
CA GLU A 455 -21.83 52.89 7.39
C GLU A 455 -20.30 53.06 7.44
N ASP A 456 -19.63 52.28 8.28
CA ASP A 456 -18.16 52.31 8.41
C ASP A 456 -17.48 51.40 7.40
N ILE A 457 -17.44 51.84 6.16
CA ILE A 457 -16.87 51.14 5.01
C ILE A 457 -15.78 51.95 4.28
N PHE A 458 -15.33 53.04 4.91
CA PHE A 458 -14.37 53.96 4.31
C PHE A 458 -12.92 53.61 4.75
N VAL A 459 -12.01 53.43 3.78
CA VAL A 459 -10.60 53.10 4.04
C VAL A 459 -9.96 54.13 4.96
N SER A 460 -9.25 53.66 5.97
CA SER A 460 -8.56 54.48 6.96
C SER A 460 -7.44 55.30 6.33
N GLU A 461 -7.31 56.57 6.79
CA GLU A 461 -6.20 57.45 6.44
C GLU A 461 -4.84 57.01 7.03
N PHE A 462 -4.82 56.13 8.00
CA PHE A 462 -3.60 55.61 8.62
C PHE A 462 -2.72 54.81 7.66
N TYR A 463 -3.23 54.38 6.52
CA TYR A 463 -2.42 53.79 5.46
C TYR A 463 -1.56 54.79 4.72
N LEU A 464 -1.94 56.09 4.72
CA LEU A 464 -1.25 57.16 4.00
C LEU A 464 -0.10 57.72 4.87
N PRO A 465 1.17 57.39 4.62
CA PRO A 465 2.28 58.07 5.28
C PRO A 465 2.35 59.54 4.83
N ASN A 466 2.92 60.41 5.67
CA ASN A 466 3.13 61.80 5.35
C ASN A 466 3.85 61.97 4.00
N ARG A 467 3.24 62.72 3.06
CA ARG A 467 3.71 62.95 1.67
C ARG A 467 3.55 61.78 0.69
N SER A 468 2.66 60.82 0.95
CA SER A 468 2.40 59.73 0.01
C SER A 468 1.65 60.18 -1.24
N ASP A 469 1.88 59.50 -2.36
CA ASP A 469 1.09 59.63 -3.59
C ASP A 469 -0.29 59.00 -3.40
N LYS A 470 -1.32 59.84 -3.18
CA LYS A 470 -2.69 59.38 -2.95
C LYS A 470 -3.32 58.70 -4.16
N ASP A 471 -2.86 59.03 -5.37
CA ASP A 471 -3.40 58.44 -6.59
C ASP A 471 -2.84 57.03 -6.79
N GLU A 472 -1.60 56.82 -6.40
CA GLU A 472 -1.01 55.46 -6.42
C GLU A 472 -1.64 54.52 -5.39
N TRP A 473 -1.92 55.03 -4.17
CA TRP A 473 -2.67 54.27 -3.18
C TRP A 473 -4.09 53.91 -3.65
N LYS A 474 -4.77 54.83 -4.36
CA LYS A 474 -6.09 54.57 -4.96
C LYS A 474 -6.00 53.48 -6.03
N ARG A 475 -4.95 53.46 -6.87
CA ARG A 475 -4.74 52.40 -7.86
C ARG A 475 -4.53 51.06 -7.17
N PHE A 476 -3.64 51.02 -6.18
CA PHE A 476 -3.38 49.83 -5.41
C PHE A 476 -4.63 49.21 -4.78
N PHE A 477 -5.40 49.97 -4.02
CA PHE A 477 -6.64 49.48 -3.42
C PHE A 477 -7.70 49.09 -4.45
N LYS A 478 -7.78 49.75 -5.60
CA LYS A 478 -8.67 49.33 -6.70
C LYS A 478 -8.31 47.98 -7.31
N MET A 479 -7.04 47.62 -7.30
CA MET A 479 -6.60 46.32 -7.77
C MET A 479 -6.88 45.19 -6.76
N MET A 480 -6.97 45.55 -5.48
CA MET A 480 -7.37 44.60 -4.45
C MET A 480 -8.89 44.35 -4.39
N GLY A 481 -9.70 45.19 -4.97
CA GLY A 481 -11.17 45.16 -4.99
C GLY A 481 -11.74 46.56 -4.86
#